data_65c3c8ac3c306753d50894c7af3d219f
#
_entry.id   65c3c8ac3c306753d50894c7af3d219f
#
_cell.length_a   1.000
_cell.length_b   1.000
_cell.length_c   1.000
_cell.angle_alpha   90.00
_cell.angle_beta   90.00
_cell.angle_gamma   90.00
#
_symmetry.space_group_name_H-M   'P 1'
#
loop_
_entity.id
_entity.type
_entity.pdbx_description
1 polymer ?
#
loop_
_entity_poly.entity_id
_entity_poly.type
_entity_poly.pdbx_seq_one_letter_code
_entity_poly.pdbx_strand_id
1 'polypeptide(L)'
;HKQSMTNEKFLYIQENWQLEEGTQATSYEPYKEYTKTIYLNSPLLKGDTIEAHNGKLCHYHKMGRVMLDGSEDEGWVYDSGWRDFRWNNLSINQTSTTGDANWALCDKIVFVNYAAYLDTDDSPCILFSSDRCTIKNYNINQDIETFKKWLQDNPLEIIYVLKTPII
;
A
#
# COMPACT_ATOMS: atom_id res chain seq x y z
N HIS A 1 -57.04 3.20 15.70
CA HIS A 1 -56.54 2.21 16.65
C HIS A 1 -55.06 1.94 16.35
N LYS A 2 -54.15 2.51 17.12
CA LYS A 2 -52.72 2.09 17.08
C LYS A 2 -52.65 0.77 17.89
N GLN A 3 -52.54 -0.36 17.20
CA GLN A 3 -52.16 -1.59 17.87
C GLN A 3 -50.69 -1.52 18.23
N SER A 4 -50.36 -1.59 19.51
CA SER A 4 -49.01 -1.73 20.01
C SER A 4 -48.50 -3.11 19.58
N MET A 5 -47.42 -3.14 18.81
CA MET A 5 -46.77 -4.38 18.43
C MET A 5 -45.96 -4.88 19.63
N THR A 6 -46.12 -6.16 19.98
CA THR A 6 -45.33 -6.78 21.04
C THR A 6 -43.92 -7.03 20.57
N ASN A 7 -42.94 -7.07 21.49
CA ASN A 7 -41.53 -7.37 21.13
C ASN A 7 -41.39 -8.72 20.40
N GLU A 8 -42.17 -9.74 20.75
CA GLU A 8 -42.18 -11.05 20.08
C GLU A 8 -42.60 -10.93 18.61
N LYS A 9 -43.66 -10.15 18.32
CA LYS A 9 -44.09 -9.91 16.94
C LYS A 9 -43.04 -9.12 16.15
N PHE A 10 -42.35 -8.19 16.78
CA PHE A 10 -41.28 -7.43 16.13
C PHE A 10 -40.11 -8.31 15.80
N LEU A 11 -39.64 -9.16 16.70
CA LEU A 11 -38.57 -10.12 16.49
C LEU A 11 -38.93 -11.12 15.37
N TYR A 12 -40.18 -11.66 15.40
CA TYR A 12 -40.64 -12.57 14.35
C TYR A 12 -40.60 -11.91 12.95
N ILE A 13 -40.96 -10.64 12.84
CA ILE A 13 -40.89 -9.91 11.56
C ILE A 13 -39.44 -9.69 11.16
N GLN A 14 -38.53 -9.35 12.08
CA GLN A 14 -37.12 -9.19 11.74
C GLN A 14 -36.46 -10.47 11.22
N GLU A 15 -36.87 -11.63 11.73
CA GLU A 15 -36.24 -12.91 11.39
C GLU A 15 -36.87 -13.58 10.15
N ASN A 16 -38.07 -13.17 9.76
CA ASN A 16 -38.87 -13.88 8.74
C ASN A 16 -39.41 -12.98 7.62
N TRP A 17 -38.82 -11.81 7.41
CA TRP A 17 -39.24 -10.96 6.30
C TRP A 17 -38.25 -11.06 5.13
N GLN A 18 -38.77 -10.96 3.91
CA GLN A 18 -37.99 -10.85 2.69
C GLN A 18 -38.57 -9.75 1.82
N LEU A 19 -37.70 -9.08 1.06
CA LEU A 19 -38.08 -8.06 0.08
C LEU A 19 -38.05 -8.71 -1.32
N GLU A 20 -39.21 -8.64 -2.01
CA GLU A 20 -39.36 -9.19 -3.34
C GLU A 20 -39.89 -8.15 -4.31
N GLU A 21 -39.44 -8.22 -5.55
CA GLU A 21 -40.04 -7.48 -6.64
C GLU A 21 -41.14 -8.34 -7.29
N GLY A 22 -42.39 -7.89 -7.19
CA GLY A 22 -43.52 -8.62 -7.74
C GLY A 22 -44.88 -8.17 -7.18
N THR A 23 -45.95 -8.72 -7.74
CA THR A 23 -47.34 -8.45 -7.35
C THR A 23 -47.88 -9.42 -6.30
N GLN A 24 -47.19 -10.52 -6.05
CA GLN A 24 -47.57 -11.55 -5.07
C GLN A 24 -46.35 -11.96 -4.25
N ALA A 25 -46.55 -12.10 -2.95
CA ALA A 25 -45.50 -12.59 -2.05
C ALA A 25 -45.29 -14.10 -2.30
N THR A 26 -44.03 -14.52 -2.38
CA THR A 26 -43.63 -15.92 -2.43
C THR A 26 -43.47 -16.51 -1.02
N SER A 27 -43.21 -17.81 -0.93
CA SER A 27 -42.88 -18.43 0.35
C SER A 27 -41.56 -17.90 0.87
N TYR A 28 -41.44 -17.59 2.17
CA TYR A 28 -40.21 -17.15 2.79
C TYR A 28 -39.09 -18.18 2.54
N GLU A 29 -37.98 -17.68 2.00
CA GLU A 29 -36.74 -18.42 1.88
C GLU A 29 -35.72 -17.90 2.89
N PRO A 30 -35.26 -18.72 3.85
CA PRO A 30 -34.26 -18.28 4.80
C PRO A 30 -32.95 -17.91 4.08
N TYR A 31 -32.34 -16.82 4.51
CA TYR A 31 -31.06 -16.40 3.99
C TYR A 31 -30.03 -17.53 4.09
N LYS A 32 -29.40 -17.84 2.98
CA LYS A 32 -28.31 -18.81 2.90
C LYS A 32 -27.01 -18.06 2.69
N GLU A 33 -26.15 -18.11 3.68
CA GLU A 33 -24.81 -17.58 3.54
C GLU A 33 -23.95 -18.55 2.69
N TYR A 34 -23.37 -18.03 1.63
CA TYR A 34 -22.43 -18.76 0.81
C TYR A 34 -21.04 -18.17 1.04
N THR A 35 -20.18 -18.90 1.72
CA THR A 35 -18.79 -18.54 1.91
C THR A 35 -17.91 -19.31 0.91
N LYS A 36 -16.97 -18.59 0.30
CA LYS A 36 -15.94 -19.18 -0.55
C LYS A 36 -14.58 -18.65 -0.11
N THR A 37 -13.67 -19.55 0.22
CA THR A 37 -12.28 -19.16 0.51
C THR A 37 -11.56 -18.90 -0.81
N ILE A 38 -10.89 -17.74 -0.89
CA ILE A 38 -10.06 -17.35 -2.02
C ILE A 38 -8.62 -17.35 -1.54
N TYR A 39 -7.77 -18.10 -2.24
CA TYR A 39 -6.33 -18.11 -1.99
C TYR A 39 -5.67 -17.11 -2.92
N LEU A 40 -4.91 -16.18 -2.33
CA LEU A 40 -4.16 -15.17 -3.08
C LEU A 40 -2.69 -15.60 -3.21
N ASN A 41 -2.08 -15.28 -4.33
CA ASN A 41 -0.66 -15.54 -4.58
C ASN A 41 0.25 -14.58 -3.78
N SER A 42 -0.30 -13.45 -3.33
CA SER A 42 0.38 -12.44 -2.51
C SER A 42 -0.59 -11.88 -1.47
N PRO A 43 -0.10 -11.41 -0.31
CA PRO A 43 -0.97 -10.78 0.68
C PRO A 43 -1.58 -9.49 0.15
N LEU A 44 -2.80 -9.19 0.60
CA LEU A 44 -3.45 -7.89 0.36
C LEU A 44 -2.70 -6.79 1.12
N LEU A 45 -2.29 -5.76 0.40
CA LEU A 45 -1.76 -4.54 0.99
C LEU A 45 -2.89 -3.53 1.19
N LYS A 46 -2.65 -2.50 2.02
CA LYS A 46 -3.65 -1.44 2.27
C LYS A 46 -4.06 -0.77 0.96
N GLY A 47 -5.35 -0.83 0.64
CA GLY A 47 -5.91 -0.23 -0.57
C GLY A 47 -6.08 -1.20 -1.74
N ASP A 48 -5.49 -2.40 -1.69
CA ASP A 48 -5.77 -3.44 -2.69
C ASP A 48 -7.24 -3.85 -2.66
N THR A 49 -7.78 -4.24 -3.81
CA THR A 49 -9.16 -4.70 -3.94
C THR A 49 -9.23 -6.01 -4.71
N ILE A 50 -10.26 -6.81 -4.39
CA ILE A 50 -10.61 -7.98 -5.20
C ILE A 50 -11.94 -7.67 -5.88
N GLU A 51 -11.96 -7.72 -7.19
CA GLU A 51 -13.11 -7.36 -7.99
C GLU A 51 -13.43 -8.46 -9.00
N ALA A 52 -14.71 -8.65 -9.29
CA ALA A 52 -15.14 -9.55 -10.37
C ALA A 52 -15.03 -8.81 -11.70
N HIS A 53 -14.24 -9.34 -12.62
CA HIS A 53 -14.12 -8.83 -13.98
C HIS A 53 -14.24 -9.97 -14.99
N ASN A 54 -15.21 -9.87 -15.92
CA ASN A 54 -15.48 -10.91 -16.93
C ASN A 54 -15.62 -12.32 -16.34
N GLY A 55 -16.32 -12.46 -15.20
CA GLY A 55 -16.55 -13.75 -14.53
C GLY A 55 -15.34 -14.34 -13.81
N LYS A 56 -14.24 -13.60 -13.70
CA LYS A 56 -13.04 -13.95 -12.93
C LYS A 56 -12.88 -13.00 -11.77
N LEU A 57 -12.30 -13.49 -10.67
CA LEU A 57 -11.84 -12.64 -9.58
C LEU A 57 -10.44 -12.13 -9.92
N CYS A 58 -10.29 -10.83 -9.93
CA CYS A 58 -9.03 -10.14 -10.19
C CYS A 58 -8.58 -9.43 -8.93
N HIS A 59 -7.30 -9.58 -8.59
CA HIS A 59 -6.68 -8.85 -7.51
C HIS A 59 -6.01 -7.59 -8.09
N TYR A 60 -6.50 -6.44 -7.70
CA TYR A 60 -5.94 -5.14 -8.11
C TYR A 60 -4.97 -4.66 -7.04
N HIS A 61 -3.70 -4.71 -7.37
CA HIS A 61 -2.64 -4.14 -6.54
C HIS A 61 -2.56 -2.64 -6.71
N LYS A 62 -2.82 -1.90 -5.64
CA LYS A 62 -2.69 -0.43 -5.57
C LYS A 62 -1.38 0.00 -4.92
N MET A 63 -0.69 -0.95 -4.29
CA MET A 63 0.60 -0.71 -3.64
C MET A 63 1.70 -1.51 -4.34
N GLY A 64 2.83 -0.86 -4.54
CA GLY A 64 4.07 -1.47 -4.97
C GLY A 64 5.00 -1.73 -3.79
N ARG A 65 5.96 -2.61 -4.01
CA ARG A 65 7.00 -2.95 -3.05
C ARG A 65 8.34 -3.00 -3.74
N VAL A 66 9.36 -2.45 -3.11
CA VAL A 66 10.75 -2.58 -3.55
C VAL A 66 11.63 -2.85 -2.33
N MET A 67 12.62 -3.72 -2.52
CA MET A 67 13.67 -3.97 -1.55
C MET A 67 14.93 -3.25 -2.02
N LEU A 68 15.54 -2.49 -1.14
CA LEU A 68 16.86 -1.87 -1.34
C LEU A 68 17.85 -2.66 -0.49
N ASP A 69 18.72 -3.40 -1.12
CA ASP A 69 19.63 -4.36 -0.47
C ASP A 69 21.09 -4.16 -0.85
N GLY A 70 21.41 -3.08 -1.60
CA GLY A 70 22.76 -2.76 -2.03
C GLY A 70 23.29 -3.69 -3.13
N SER A 71 22.41 -4.39 -3.86
CA SER A 71 22.79 -5.24 -4.98
C SER A 71 23.39 -4.44 -6.13
N GLU A 72 24.10 -5.13 -7.04
CA GLU A 72 24.76 -4.49 -8.17
C GLU A 72 23.79 -3.87 -9.17
N ASP A 73 22.55 -4.37 -9.21
CA ASP A 73 21.49 -3.82 -10.07
C ASP A 73 20.96 -2.47 -9.57
N GLU A 74 21.25 -2.11 -8.31
CA GLU A 74 20.91 -0.83 -7.74
C GLU A 74 21.92 0.24 -8.15
N GLY A 75 21.48 1.19 -8.97
CA GLY A 75 22.33 2.23 -9.55
C GLY A 75 22.67 3.37 -8.58
N TRP A 76 23.14 3.06 -7.37
CA TRP A 76 23.52 4.04 -6.38
C TRP A 76 24.74 4.86 -6.76
N VAL A 77 24.66 6.16 -6.52
CA VAL A 77 25.77 7.11 -6.61
C VAL A 77 25.79 8.01 -5.38
N TYR A 78 26.96 8.45 -4.97
CA TYR A 78 27.11 9.44 -3.91
C TYR A 78 27.15 10.86 -4.49
N ASP A 79 26.32 11.75 -4.00
CA ASP A 79 26.33 13.17 -4.34
C ASP A 79 27.01 13.97 -3.22
N SER A 80 28.23 14.43 -3.47
CA SER A 80 29.02 15.20 -2.50
C SER A 80 28.44 16.60 -2.21
N GLY A 81 27.70 17.17 -3.14
CA GLY A 81 27.06 18.48 -2.96
C GLY A 81 25.92 18.46 -1.95
N TRP A 82 25.20 17.35 -1.89
CA TRP A 82 24.05 17.15 -0.99
C TRP A 82 24.36 16.18 0.16
N ARG A 83 25.52 15.54 0.11
CA ARG A 83 25.98 14.54 1.09
C ARG A 83 24.96 13.41 1.25
N ASP A 84 24.46 12.90 0.13
CA ASP A 84 23.45 11.85 0.07
C ASP A 84 23.78 10.77 -0.96
N PHE A 85 23.12 9.63 -0.83
CA PHE A 85 23.18 8.51 -1.78
C PHE A 85 21.93 8.53 -2.65
N ARG A 86 22.14 8.47 -3.98
CA ARG A 86 21.07 8.59 -4.96
C ARG A 86 21.04 7.41 -5.91
N TRP A 87 19.89 6.85 -6.09
CA TRP A 87 19.59 5.97 -7.22
C TRP A 87 18.78 6.77 -8.25
N ASN A 88 19.45 7.24 -9.27
CA ASN A 88 18.82 7.92 -10.40
C ASN A 88 18.23 6.90 -11.37
N ASN A 89 17.19 7.31 -12.10
CA ASN A 89 16.49 6.47 -13.08
C ASN A 89 15.84 5.22 -12.44
N LEU A 90 15.46 5.31 -11.19
CA LEU A 90 14.67 4.27 -10.53
C LEU A 90 13.30 4.19 -11.23
N SER A 91 13.16 3.16 -12.08
CA SER A 91 11.94 2.94 -12.84
C SER A 91 10.94 2.17 -11.98
N ILE A 92 10.18 2.87 -11.16
CA ILE A 92 9.06 2.31 -10.43
C ILE A 92 7.75 2.98 -10.86
N ASN A 93 6.69 2.17 -10.93
CA ASN A 93 5.35 2.67 -11.26
C ASN A 93 4.71 3.34 -10.04
N GLN A 94 5.05 4.58 -9.77
CA GLN A 94 4.61 5.34 -8.61
C GLN A 94 3.75 6.57 -8.96
N THR A 95 2.91 7.03 -8.02
CA THR A 95 2.00 8.17 -8.23
C THR A 95 2.68 9.52 -8.05
N SER A 96 3.81 9.61 -7.36
CA SER A 96 4.32 10.89 -6.89
C SER A 96 4.92 11.75 -7.99
N THR A 97 4.55 13.01 -7.92
CA THR A 97 5.28 14.15 -8.48
C THR A 97 5.95 14.88 -7.33
N THR A 98 7.24 14.64 -7.07
CA THR A 98 8.05 15.43 -6.13
C THR A 98 7.52 15.61 -4.70
N GLY A 99 8.11 14.90 -3.76
CA GLY A 99 8.23 15.35 -2.37
C GLY A 99 7.05 15.16 -1.43
N ASP A 100 6.06 14.36 -1.79
CA ASP A 100 4.98 14.02 -0.85
C ASP A 100 5.33 12.76 -0.04
N ALA A 101 5.62 12.93 1.25
CA ALA A 101 6.02 11.85 2.15
C ALA A 101 4.91 10.83 2.45
N ASN A 102 3.66 11.10 2.04
CA ASN A 102 2.50 10.31 2.45
C ASN A 102 2.20 9.09 1.56
N TRP A 103 2.92 8.91 0.48
CA TRP A 103 2.65 7.88 -0.53
C TRP A 103 3.60 6.67 -0.49
N ALA A 104 4.60 6.70 0.39
CA ALA A 104 5.51 5.59 0.61
C ALA A 104 5.82 5.41 2.10
N LEU A 105 6.16 4.18 2.47
CA LEU A 105 6.58 3.80 3.81
C LEU A 105 7.84 2.95 3.71
N CYS A 106 8.77 3.15 4.63
CA CYS A 106 9.93 2.29 4.82
C CYS A 106 9.89 1.68 6.22
N ASP A 107 10.37 0.47 6.35
CA ASP A 107 10.39 -0.27 7.61
C ASP A 107 11.37 0.28 8.65
N LYS A 108 12.45 0.96 8.20
CA LYS A 108 13.58 1.35 9.08
C LYS A 108 13.93 2.83 9.06
N ILE A 109 13.58 3.56 8.01
CA ILE A 109 13.97 4.95 7.83
C ILE A 109 12.74 5.80 7.53
N VAL A 110 12.70 7.02 8.07
CA VAL A 110 11.57 7.93 7.89
C VAL A 110 11.56 8.51 6.48
N PHE A 111 10.41 8.45 5.82
CA PHE A 111 10.16 9.22 4.61
C PHE A 111 9.92 10.68 4.94
N VAL A 112 10.52 11.56 4.16
CA VAL A 112 10.39 13.01 4.31
C VAL A 112 9.98 13.63 2.97
N ASN A 113 9.28 14.75 3.03
CA ASN A 113 9.08 15.60 1.86
C ASN A 113 10.35 16.42 1.57
N TYR A 114 10.40 17.08 0.42
CA TYR A 114 11.58 17.82 0.00
C TYR A 114 11.96 18.95 0.98
N ALA A 115 11.00 19.67 1.54
CA ALA A 115 11.27 20.73 2.52
C ALA A 115 11.88 20.15 3.80
N ALA A 116 11.28 19.09 4.37
CA ALA A 116 11.83 18.42 5.54
C ALA A 116 13.19 17.77 5.26
N TYR A 117 13.43 17.29 4.03
CA TYR A 117 14.71 16.72 3.62
C TYR A 117 15.85 17.75 3.70
N LEU A 118 15.58 19.03 3.41
CA LEU A 118 16.57 20.10 3.53
C LEU A 118 16.90 20.42 4.99
N ASP A 119 15.92 20.26 5.89
CA ASP A 119 16.01 20.61 7.30
C ASP A 119 16.37 19.42 8.21
N THR A 120 16.54 18.19 7.64
CA THR A 120 16.93 17.04 8.47
C THR A 120 18.33 17.25 9.04
N ASP A 121 18.41 17.42 10.34
CA ASP A 121 19.60 17.18 11.13
C ASP A 121 20.04 15.72 10.95
N ASP A 122 21.22 15.34 11.29
CA ASP A 122 21.93 14.07 11.08
C ASP A 122 21.12 12.73 11.13
N SER A 123 19.79 12.78 11.16
CA SER A 123 18.93 11.59 11.17
C SER A 123 18.79 10.98 9.78
N PRO A 124 18.91 9.65 9.64
CA PRO A 124 18.67 8.97 8.38
C PRO A 124 17.27 9.24 7.85
N CYS A 125 17.16 9.63 6.59
CA CYS A 125 15.88 9.85 5.93
C CYS A 125 15.89 9.45 4.46
N ILE A 126 14.70 9.16 3.93
CA ILE A 126 14.48 8.83 2.52
C ILE A 126 13.61 9.90 1.88
N LEU A 127 14.00 10.30 0.69
CA LEU A 127 13.20 11.09 -0.23
C LEU A 127 12.99 10.30 -1.52
N PHE A 128 11.74 10.15 -1.92
CA PHE A 128 11.38 9.62 -3.24
C PHE A 128 10.89 10.75 -4.14
N SER A 129 11.33 10.72 -5.37
CA SER A 129 10.77 11.50 -6.47
C SER A 129 10.37 10.55 -7.61
N SER A 130 9.80 11.08 -8.68
CA SER A 130 9.26 10.27 -9.79
C SER A 130 10.26 9.30 -10.43
N ASP A 131 11.54 9.58 -10.34
CA ASP A 131 12.62 8.86 -11.02
C ASP A 131 13.85 8.62 -10.13
N ARG A 132 13.74 8.94 -8.83
CA ARG A 132 14.89 8.94 -7.94
C ARG A 132 14.51 8.52 -6.53
N CYS A 133 15.35 7.68 -5.95
CA CYS A 133 15.42 7.45 -4.51
C CYS A 133 16.66 8.12 -3.95
N THR A 134 16.51 8.89 -2.90
CA THR A 134 17.63 9.56 -2.22
C THR A 134 17.63 9.18 -0.75
N ILE A 135 18.76 8.75 -0.24
CA ILE A 135 18.96 8.41 1.18
C ILE A 135 20.04 9.29 1.76
N LYS A 136 19.68 10.03 2.80
CA LYS A 136 20.62 10.67 3.71
C LYS A 136 20.93 9.74 4.87
N ASN A 137 22.20 9.50 5.12
CA ASN A 137 22.65 8.78 6.31
C ASN A 137 24.07 9.22 6.66
N TYR A 138 24.18 10.18 7.52
CA TYR A 138 25.47 10.77 7.95
C TYR A 138 26.32 9.83 8.81
N ASN A 139 25.75 8.75 9.32
CA ASN A 139 26.47 7.74 10.09
C ASN A 139 27.28 6.77 9.20
N ILE A 140 27.13 6.87 7.90
CA ILE A 140 27.85 6.05 6.93
C ILE A 140 28.94 6.92 6.28
N ASN A 141 30.14 6.35 6.10
CA ASN A 141 31.18 7.01 5.31
C ASN A 141 30.62 7.40 3.93
N GLN A 142 31.04 8.57 3.43
CA GLN A 142 30.57 9.16 2.18
C GLN A 142 31.18 8.43 0.96
N ASP A 143 31.15 7.10 0.98
CA ASP A 143 31.64 6.25 -0.07
C ASP A 143 30.58 5.20 -0.42
N ILE A 144 30.46 4.90 -1.70
CA ILE A 144 29.36 4.10 -2.23
C ILE A 144 29.47 2.63 -1.82
N GLU A 145 30.66 2.10 -1.67
CA GLU A 145 30.86 0.70 -1.31
C GLU A 145 30.46 0.44 0.15
N THR A 146 30.81 1.36 1.03
CA THR A 146 30.37 1.32 2.44
C THR A 146 28.86 1.45 2.54
N PHE A 147 28.22 2.29 1.70
CA PHE A 147 26.78 2.42 1.67
C PHE A 147 26.08 1.16 1.17
N LYS A 148 26.54 0.58 0.05
CA LYS A 148 26.01 -0.68 -0.48
C LYS A 148 26.12 -1.81 0.56
N LYS A 149 27.30 -1.91 1.21
CA LYS A 149 27.48 -2.89 2.28
C LYS A 149 26.52 -2.64 3.45
N TRP A 150 26.30 -1.40 3.83
CA TRP A 150 25.33 -1.06 4.87
C TRP A 150 23.92 -1.51 4.48
N LEU A 151 23.49 -1.32 3.21
CA LEU A 151 22.20 -1.81 2.71
C LEU A 151 22.14 -3.34 2.74
N GLN A 152 23.21 -4.06 2.39
CA GLN A 152 23.27 -5.52 2.51
C GLN A 152 23.05 -6.00 3.94
N ASP A 153 23.65 -5.30 4.91
CA ASP A 153 23.50 -5.62 6.34
C ASP A 153 22.14 -5.11 6.90
N ASN A 154 21.53 -4.11 6.26
CA ASN A 154 20.29 -3.45 6.68
C ASN A 154 19.34 -3.22 5.49
N PRO A 155 18.86 -4.26 4.82
CA PRO A 155 17.99 -4.09 3.67
C PRO A 155 16.73 -3.31 4.07
N LEU A 156 16.30 -2.40 3.19
CA LEU A 156 15.16 -1.52 3.40
C LEU A 156 13.98 -1.99 2.55
N GLU A 157 12.87 -2.27 3.18
CA GLU A 157 11.62 -2.54 2.47
C GLU A 157 10.82 -1.26 2.32
N ILE A 158 10.47 -0.94 1.08
CA ILE A 158 9.68 0.23 0.75
C ILE A 158 8.36 -0.20 0.11
N ILE A 159 7.26 0.28 0.67
CA ILE A 159 5.91 0.12 0.13
C ILE A 159 5.44 1.49 -0.36
N TYR A 160 4.96 1.56 -1.59
CA TYR A 160 4.56 2.82 -2.22
C TYR A 160 3.26 2.69 -3.02
N VAL A 161 2.57 3.81 -3.24
CA VAL A 161 1.33 3.85 -4.04
C VAL A 161 1.65 3.79 -5.52
N LEU A 162 1.05 2.83 -6.23
CA LEU A 162 1.20 2.69 -7.68
C LEU A 162 0.45 3.79 -8.41
N LYS A 163 1.06 4.32 -9.45
CA LYS A 163 0.42 5.27 -10.39
C LYS A 163 -0.71 4.59 -11.17
N THR A 164 -0.48 3.36 -11.58
CA THR A 164 -1.44 2.53 -12.28
C THR A 164 -1.54 1.20 -11.55
N PRO A 165 -2.72 0.79 -11.08
CA PRO A 165 -2.89 -0.51 -10.46
C PRO A 165 -2.44 -1.65 -11.38
N ILE A 166 -1.91 -2.72 -10.79
CA ILE A 166 -1.52 -3.96 -11.48
C ILE A 166 -2.59 -5.02 -11.18
N ILE A 167 -2.97 -5.80 -12.20
CA ILE A 167 -3.97 -6.87 -12.09
C ILE A 167 -3.27 -8.22 -12.11
#